data_cec00e31e48dcd2b475b7fa62a04733f
#
_entry.id   cec00e31e48dcd2b475b7fa62a04733f
#
_cell.length_a   1.000
_cell.length_b   1.000
_cell.length_c   1.000
_cell.angle_alpha   90.00
_cell.angle_beta   90.00
_cell.angle_gamma   90.00
#
_symmetry.space_group_name_H-M   'P 1'
#
loop_
_entity.id
_entity.type
_entity.pdbx_description
1 polymer ?
#
loop_
_entity_poly.entity_id
_entity_poly.type
_entity_poly.pdbx_seq_one_letter_code
_entity_poly.pdbx_strand_id
1 'polypeptide(L)'
;MSIHERSKEVDGKGFGDFEMDLIVDPAQHAILTIVEKSTNMLFMQKLPFGKLSKPLAKVVRKLLLPYKDSLKTITTDNGPEFAVHKDITKYLGVPVYFADPYCSWQKGTVENTNKLIRQYIPKKDSFDNYTDKRIMSIQKKLNERPREKLNFSTPKCEFFKHVL
;
A
#
# COMPACT_ATOMS: atom_id res chain seq x y z
N MET A 1 15.69 -6.35 2.49
CA MET A 1 16.39 -5.59 3.56
C MET A 1 15.54 -5.60 4.81
N SER A 2 16.15 -5.75 5.99
CA SER A 2 15.44 -5.57 7.27
C SER A 2 15.08 -4.11 7.46
N ILE A 3 13.99 -3.84 8.20
CA ILE A 3 13.61 -2.46 8.56
C ILE A 3 14.70 -1.76 9.40
N HIS A 4 15.53 -2.53 10.10
CA HIS A 4 16.67 -2.02 10.88
C HIS A 4 17.82 -1.46 10.02
N GLU A 5 17.86 -1.82 8.73
CA GLU A 5 18.82 -1.29 7.76
C GLU A 5 18.37 0.06 7.18
N ARG A 6 17.16 0.48 7.52
CA ARG A 6 16.58 1.75 7.09
C ARG A 6 17.30 2.92 7.79
N SER A 7 17.79 3.88 7.02
CA SER A 7 18.44 5.05 7.59
C SER A 7 17.48 5.86 8.46
N LYS A 8 18.01 6.51 9.51
CA LYS A 8 17.22 7.39 10.40
C LYS A 8 16.59 8.57 9.65
N GLU A 9 17.13 8.93 8.49
CA GLU A 9 16.60 9.97 7.60
C GLU A 9 15.30 9.57 6.90
N VAL A 10 15.03 8.27 6.83
CA VAL A 10 13.80 7.70 6.25
C VAL A 10 12.85 7.32 7.39
N ASP A 11 12.39 8.31 8.14
CA ASP A 11 11.53 8.09 9.32
C ASP A 11 10.03 8.06 9.00
N GLY A 12 9.67 8.17 7.73
CA GLY A 12 8.28 8.20 7.26
C GLY A 12 7.53 9.50 7.57
N LYS A 13 8.23 10.56 7.98
CA LYS A 13 7.65 11.88 8.17
C LYS A 13 7.62 12.69 6.88
N GLY A 14 8.58 12.43 5.98
CA GLY A 14 8.63 13.06 4.68
C GLY A 14 7.83 12.29 3.62
N PHE A 15 7.56 12.95 2.50
CA PHE A 15 6.89 12.36 1.35
C PHE A 15 7.78 11.31 0.65
N GLY A 16 7.15 10.23 0.16
CA GLY A 16 7.80 9.21 -0.66
C GLY A 16 8.03 7.86 0.04
N ASP A 17 7.64 7.73 1.30
CA ASP A 17 7.69 6.47 2.04
C ASP A 17 6.34 5.75 1.95
N PHE A 18 6.35 4.56 1.37
CA PHE A 18 5.15 3.74 1.16
C PHE A 18 5.15 2.51 2.06
N GLU A 19 3.96 2.13 2.50
CA GLU A 19 3.70 0.85 3.15
C GLU A 19 2.81 0.00 2.24
N MET A 20 3.05 -1.31 2.21
CA MET A 20 2.35 -2.25 1.34
C MET A 20 1.89 -3.47 2.13
N ASP A 21 0.67 -3.92 1.85
CA ASP A 21 0.07 -5.08 2.50
C ASP A 21 -0.93 -5.78 1.57
N LEU A 22 -1.38 -6.97 1.96
CA LEU A 22 -2.47 -7.69 1.33
C LEU A 22 -3.63 -7.86 2.30
N ILE A 23 -4.85 -7.56 1.86
CA ILE A 23 -6.06 -8.04 2.51
C ILE A 23 -6.58 -9.27 1.78
N VAL A 24 -7.08 -10.24 2.52
CA VAL A 24 -7.44 -11.57 2.01
C VAL A 24 -8.85 -11.92 2.46
N ASP A 25 -9.61 -12.56 1.59
CA ASP A 25 -10.92 -13.11 1.89
C ASP A 25 -10.85 -14.58 2.34
N PRO A 26 -11.97 -15.19 2.81
CA PRO A 26 -11.99 -16.60 3.21
C PRO A 26 -11.61 -17.57 2.09
N ALA A 27 -11.80 -17.21 0.83
CA ALA A 27 -11.45 -18.03 -0.34
C ALA A 27 -10.02 -17.79 -0.84
N GLN A 28 -9.20 -17.04 -0.08
CA GLN A 28 -7.80 -16.70 -0.41
C GLN A 28 -7.63 -15.79 -1.63
N HIS A 29 -8.68 -15.09 -2.06
CA HIS A 29 -8.50 -13.96 -2.96
C HIS A 29 -7.82 -12.81 -2.24
N ALA A 30 -7.05 -12.01 -2.95
CA ALA A 30 -6.27 -10.94 -2.35
C ALA A 30 -6.49 -9.59 -3.05
N ILE A 31 -6.48 -8.53 -2.25
CA ILE A 31 -6.41 -7.15 -2.71
C ILE A 31 -5.13 -6.54 -2.18
N LEU A 32 -4.30 -6.03 -3.08
CA LEU A 32 -3.11 -5.28 -2.75
C LEU A 32 -3.52 -3.88 -2.26
N THR A 33 -2.94 -3.46 -1.15
CA THR A 33 -3.07 -2.11 -0.61
C THR A 33 -1.69 -1.48 -0.47
N ILE A 34 -1.53 -0.25 -0.98
CA ILE A 34 -0.30 0.53 -0.89
C ILE A 34 -0.70 1.92 -0.40
N VAL A 35 -0.01 2.42 0.62
CA VAL A 35 -0.31 3.72 1.22
C VAL A 35 0.96 4.56 1.31
N GLU A 36 0.91 5.81 0.84
CA GLU A 36 1.96 6.79 1.12
C GLU A 36 1.78 7.34 2.54
N LYS A 37 2.83 7.27 3.36
CA LYS A 37 2.73 7.48 4.81
C LYS A 37 2.36 8.90 5.23
N SER A 38 2.92 9.90 4.57
CA SER A 38 2.72 11.31 4.98
C SER A 38 1.34 11.84 4.62
N THR A 39 0.78 11.38 3.50
CA THR A 39 -0.50 11.87 2.94
C THR A 39 -1.66 10.90 3.13
N ASN A 40 -1.42 9.67 3.54
CA ASN A 40 -2.39 8.56 3.56
C ASN A 40 -3.01 8.24 2.19
N MET A 41 -2.36 8.63 1.09
CA MET A 41 -2.83 8.28 -0.26
C MET A 41 -2.83 6.79 -0.46
N LEU A 42 -3.99 6.24 -0.81
CA LEU A 42 -4.24 4.82 -1.00
C LEU A 42 -4.24 4.44 -2.47
N PHE A 43 -3.52 3.38 -2.80
CA PHE A 43 -3.65 2.63 -4.04
C PHE A 43 -4.07 1.21 -3.70
N MET A 44 -5.12 0.71 -4.34
CA MET A 44 -5.56 -0.66 -4.13
C MET A 44 -5.98 -1.31 -5.44
N GLN A 45 -5.70 -2.59 -5.55
CA GLN A 45 -6.08 -3.40 -6.71
C GLN A 45 -6.29 -4.86 -6.32
N LYS A 46 -7.38 -5.44 -6.80
CA LYS A 46 -7.65 -6.87 -6.70
C LYS A 46 -6.63 -7.66 -7.53
N LEU A 47 -6.05 -8.69 -6.93
CA LEU A 47 -5.08 -9.54 -7.60
C LEU A 47 -5.78 -10.70 -8.32
N PRO A 48 -5.43 -11.00 -9.58
CA PRO A 48 -6.14 -12.00 -10.37
C PRO A 48 -5.91 -13.44 -9.90
N PHE A 49 -4.78 -13.71 -9.23
CA PHE A 49 -4.36 -15.05 -8.82
C PHE A 49 -4.01 -15.15 -7.32
N GLY A 50 -4.77 -14.44 -6.48
CA GLY A 50 -4.53 -14.45 -5.04
C GLY A 50 -3.17 -13.88 -4.66
N LYS A 51 -2.43 -14.58 -3.79
CA LYS A 51 -1.16 -14.10 -3.23
C LYS A 51 0.09 -14.39 -4.08
N LEU A 52 -0.04 -14.74 -5.35
CA LEU A 52 1.13 -15.09 -6.17
C LEU A 52 2.08 -13.90 -6.35
N SER A 53 3.36 -14.12 -6.08
CA SER A 53 4.38 -13.07 -6.02
C SER A 53 4.69 -12.41 -7.37
N LYS A 54 4.75 -13.16 -8.47
CA LYS A 54 5.04 -12.58 -9.80
C LYS A 54 3.95 -11.63 -10.30
N PRO A 55 2.64 -12.00 -10.26
CA PRO A 55 1.57 -11.05 -10.57
C PRO A 55 1.55 -9.85 -9.63
N LEU A 56 1.85 -10.04 -8.34
CA LEU A 56 1.94 -8.97 -7.36
C LEU A 56 2.97 -7.91 -7.77
N ALA A 57 4.18 -8.32 -8.15
CA ALA A 57 5.23 -7.39 -8.57
C ALA A 57 4.83 -6.56 -9.80
N LYS A 58 4.12 -7.15 -10.75
CA LYS A 58 3.58 -6.44 -11.92
C LYS A 58 2.55 -5.38 -11.53
N VAL A 59 1.68 -5.69 -10.57
CA VAL A 59 0.64 -4.76 -10.10
C VAL A 59 1.29 -3.61 -9.33
N VAL A 60 2.24 -3.89 -8.42
CA VAL A 60 3.00 -2.85 -7.71
C VAL A 60 3.67 -1.90 -8.69
N ARG A 61 4.37 -2.44 -9.69
CA ARG A 61 4.99 -1.64 -10.75
C ARG A 61 3.97 -0.77 -11.47
N LYS A 62 2.86 -1.34 -11.92
CA LYS A 62 1.80 -0.60 -12.63
C LYS A 62 1.28 0.58 -11.81
N LEU A 63 1.05 0.37 -10.51
CA LEU A 63 0.47 1.39 -9.64
C LEU A 63 1.46 2.51 -9.29
N LEU A 64 2.73 2.18 -9.08
CA LEU A 64 3.73 3.13 -8.57
C LEU A 64 4.65 3.72 -9.63
N LEU A 65 4.75 3.12 -10.81
CA LEU A 65 5.62 3.61 -11.88
C LEU A 65 5.38 5.08 -12.26
N PRO A 66 4.12 5.58 -12.32
CA PRO A 66 3.87 7.00 -12.62
C PRO A 66 4.49 7.97 -11.60
N TYR A 67 4.78 7.49 -10.39
CA TYR A 67 5.31 8.28 -9.27
C TYR A 67 6.73 7.92 -8.90
N LYS A 68 7.43 7.20 -9.79
CA LYS A 68 8.77 6.64 -9.53
C LYS A 68 9.77 7.65 -8.98
N ASP A 69 9.78 8.86 -9.52
CA ASP A 69 10.73 9.92 -9.13
C ASP A 69 10.48 10.47 -7.73
N SER A 70 9.30 10.25 -7.19
CA SER A 70 8.89 10.68 -5.85
C SER A 70 8.96 9.56 -4.80
N LEU A 71 9.24 8.32 -5.21
CA LEU A 71 9.37 7.21 -4.28
C LEU A 71 10.74 7.25 -3.58
N LYS A 72 10.74 6.97 -2.27
CA LYS A 72 11.95 6.82 -1.46
C LYS A 72 12.10 5.40 -0.94
N THR A 73 11.05 4.85 -0.34
CA THR A 73 11.07 3.51 0.24
C THR A 73 9.72 2.81 0.12
N ILE A 74 9.75 1.48 0.18
CA ILE A 74 8.56 0.65 0.38
C ILE A 74 8.81 -0.25 1.58
N THR A 75 7.86 -0.31 2.52
CA THR A 75 7.89 -1.23 3.67
C THR A 75 6.75 -2.23 3.54
N THR A 76 7.06 -3.51 3.74
CA THR A 76 6.10 -4.61 3.70
C THR A 76 6.43 -5.64 4.78
N ASP A 77 5.59 -6.65 4.98
CA ASP A 77 5.96 -7.81 5.80
C ASP A 77 6.80 -8.83 5.00
N ASN A 78 7.45 -9.73 5.71
CA ASN A 78 8.30 -10.76 5.12
C ASN A 78 7.45 -11.99 4.71
N GLY A 79 6.37 -11.75 3.97
CA GLY A 79 5.53 -12.81 3.43
C GLY A 79 6.10 -13.43 2.14
N PRO A 80 5.77 -14.69 1.84
CA PRO A 80 6.20 -15.35 0.59
C PRO A 80 5.70 -14.65 -0.66
N GLU A 81 4.58 -13.94 -0.58
CA GLU A 81 4.03 -13.11 -1.65
C GLU A 81 4.97 -11.98 -2.09
N PHE A 82 5.83 -11.51 -1.20
CA PHE A 82 6.81 -10.46 -1.46
C PHE A 82 8.21 -10.98 -1.80
N ALA A 83 8.35 -12.29 -2.08
CA ALA A 83 9.63 -12.91 -2.46
C ALA A 83 10.29 -12.26 -3.69
N VAL A 84 9.49 -11.62 -4.56
CA VAL A 84 9.97 -10.89 -5.75
C VAL A 84 10.32 -9.42 -5.47
N HIS A 85 10.58 -9.06 -4.21
CA HIS A 85 10.96 -7.70 -3.82
C HIS A 85 12.16 -7.15 -4.60
N LYS A 86 13.08 -8.02 -5.05
CA LYS A 86 14.21 -7.64 -5.90
C LYS A 86 13.76 -7.09 -7.26
N ASP A 87 12.70 -7.67 -7.83
CA ASP A 87 12.11 -7.18 -9.08
C ASP A 87 11.46 -5.81 -8.86
N ILE A 88 10.74 -5.64 -7.75
CA ILE A 88 10.15 -4.35 -7.37
C ILE A 88 11.24 -3.29 -7.24
N THR A 89 12.31 -3.58 -6.49
CA THR A 89 13.47 -2.68 -6.34
C THR A 89 14.11 -2.35 -7.69
N LYS A 90 14.31 -3.34 -8.54
CA LYS A 90 14.90 -3.16 -9.87
C LYS A 90 14.08 -2.22 -10.76
N TYR A 91 12.75 -2.38 -10.76
CA TYR A 91 11.88 -1.58 -11.63
C TYR A 91 11.61 -0.17 -11.11
N LEU A 92 11.46 -0.03 -9.81
CA LEU A 92 11.11 1.25 -9.19
C LEU A 92 12.34 2.05 -8.72
N GLY A 93 13.51 1.39 -8.60
CA GLY A 93 14.73 2.03 -8.17
C GLY A 93 14.77 2.39 -6.68
N VAL A 94 13.91 1.78 -5.87
CA VAL A 94 13.79 2.07 -4.43
C VAL A 94 13.96 0.82 -3.58
N PRO A 95 14.52 0.93 -2.36
CA PRO A 95 14.65 -0.20 -1.45
C PRO A 95 13.29 -0.67 -0.93
N VAL A 96 13.13 -1.98 -0.79
CA VAL A 96 12.02 -2.63 -0.11
C VAL A 96 12.51 -3.14 1.25
N TYR A 97 11.91 -2.65 2.32
CA TYR A 97 12.20 -3.06 3.68
C TYR A 97 11.14 -4.02 4.20
N PHE A 98 11.57 -4.97 5.02
CA PHE A 98 10.67 -5.92 5.67
C PHE A 98 10.51 -5.56 7.13
N ALA A 99 9.26 -5.39 7.57
CA ALA A 99 8.91 -5.23 8.97
C ALA A 99 9.23 -6.51 9.74
N ASP A 100 9.56 -6.35 11.03
CA ASP A 100 9.79 -7.49 11.91
C ASP A 100 8.52 -8.31 12.11
N PRO A 101 8.64 -9.62 12.32
CA PRO A 101 7.50 -10.44 12.69
C PRO A 101 6.79 -9.88 13.93
N TYR A 102 5.45 -9.86 13.89
CA TYR A 102 4.60 -9.36 14.98
C TYR A 102 4.75 -7.86 15.34
N CYS A 103 5.45 -7.10 14.51
CA CYS A 103 5.65 -5.65 14.68
C CYS A 103 4.72 -4.83 13.77
N SER A 104 3.41 -4.96 13.97
CA SER A 104 2.40 -4.29 13.13
C SER A 104 2.55 -2.75 13.13
N TRP A 105 3.03 -2.16 14.22
CA TRP A 105 3.28 -0.71 14.30
C TRP A 105 4.31 -0.19 13.28
N GLN A 106 5.18 -1.06 12.76
CA GLN A 106 6.15 -0.69 11.71
C GLN A 106 5.48 -0.45 10.35
N LYS A 107 4.23 -0.91 10.19
CA LYS A 107 3.34 -0.64 9.04
C LYS A 107 2.00 -0.03 9.49
N GLY A 108 2.02 0.79 10.50
CA GLY A 108 0.79 1.31 11.13
C GLY A 108 -0.12 2.08 10.18
N THR A 109 0.43 2.76 9.17
CA THR A 109 -0.37 3.54 8.22
C THR A 109 -1.21 2.64 7.31
N VAL A 110 -0.63 1.61 6.71
CA VAL A 110 -1.39 0.69 5.85
C VAL A 110 -2.37 -0.15 6.66
N GLU A 111 -2.02 -0.56 7.88
CA GLU A 111 -2.92 -1.31 8.74
C GLU A 111 -4.15 -0.49 9.16
N ASN A 112 -3.96 0.78 9.52
CA ASN A 112 -5.07 1.69 9.81
C ASN A 112 -5.95 1.91 8.57
N THR A 113 -5.35 2.05 7.40
CA THR A 113 -6.08 2.17 6.14
C THR A 113 -6.85 0.89 5.82
N ASN A 114 -6.28 -0.28 6.05
CA ASN A 114 -6.97 -1.56 5.89
C ASN A 114 -8.21 -1.67 6.79
N LYS A 115 -8.16 -1.13 8.02
CA LYS A 115 -9.35 -1.05 8.89
C LYS A 115 -10.45 -0.18 8.28
N LEU A 116 -10.11 0.93 7.64
CA LEU A 116 -11.08 1.77 6.92
C LEU A 116 -11.67 1.05 5.70
N ILE A 117 -10.85 0.32 4.95
CA ILE A 117 -11.31 -0.49 3.82
C ILE A 117 -12.31 -1.55 4.29
N ARG A 118 -12.08 -2.15 5.46
CA ARG A 118 -12.97 -3.16 6.04
C ARG A 118 -14.36 -2.62 6.45
N GLN A 119 -14.54 -1.32 6.52
CA GLN A 119 -15.87 -0.70 6.64
C GLN A 119 -16.71 -0.85 5.36
N TYR A 120 -16.04 -0.97 4.18
CA TYR A 120 -16.68 -1.19 2.88
C TYR A 120 -16.66 -2.66 2.43
N ILE A 121 -15.64 -3.40 2.85
CA ILE A 121 -15.40 -4.80 2.49
C ILE A 121 -15.23 -5.61 3.79
N PRO A 122 -16.32 -6.08 4.41
CA PRO A 122 -16.25 -6.86 5.65
C PRO A 122 -15.39 -8.12 5.51
N LYS A 123 -14.75 -8.56 6.60
CA LYS A 123 -13.82 -9.71 6.59
C LYS A 123 -14.41 -11.01 6.08
N LYS A 124 -15.73 -11.20 6.27
CA LYS A 124 -16.45 -12.43 5.88
C LYS A 124 -16.88 -12.44 4.42
N ASP A 125 -16.83 -11.29 3.74
CA ASP A 125 -17.28 -11.17 2.37
C ASP A 125 -16.25 -11.78 1.40
N SER A 126 -16.76 -12.45 0.37
CA SER A 126 -15.92 -12.87 -0.77
C SER A 126 -15.58 -11.66 -1.64
N PHE A 127 -14.32 -11.57 -2.07
CA PHE A 127 -13.89 -10.52 -3.00
C PHE A 127 -14.48 -10.68 -4.40
N ASP A 128 -15.06 -11.85 -4.72
CA ASP A 128 -15.81 -12.04 -5.96
C ASP A 128 -17.05 -11.15 -6.05
N ASN A 129 -17.60 -10.71 -4.91
CA ASN A 129 -18.72 -9.78 -4.85
C ASN A 129 -18.32 -8.33 -5.17
N TYR A 130 -17.04 -8.06 -5.34
CA TYR A 130 -16.49 -6.72 -5.59
C TYR A 130 -15.81 -6.66 -6.96
N THR A 131 -16.38 -5.89 -7.87
CA THR A 131 -15.77 -5.64 -9.17
C THR A 131 -14.59 -4.69 -9.04
N ASP A 132 -13.70 -4.65 -10.04
CA ASP A 132 -12.59 -3.69 -10.07
C ASP A 132 -13.10 -2.25 -10.00
N LYS A 133 -14.23 -1.95 -10.65
CA LYS A 133 -14.89 -0.65 -10.57
C LYS A 133 -15.33 -0.33 -9.14
N ARG A 134 -15.85 -1.31 -8.39
CA ARG A 134 -16.25 -1.12 -6.98
C ARG A 134 -15.03 -0.86 -6.10
N ILE A 135 -13.93 -1.59 -6.31
CA ILE A 135 -12.66 -1.39 -5.60
C ILE A 135 -12.13 0.02 -5.85
N MET A 136 -12.13 0.48 -7.10
CA MET A 136 -11.73 1.86 -7.45
C MET A 136 -12.63 2.93 -6.81
N SER A 137 -13.92 2.68 -6.70
CA SER A 137 -14.86 3.56 -6.01
C SER A 137 -14.54 3.70 -4.52
N ILE A 138 -14.19 2.59 -3.86
CA ILE A 138 -13.78 2.59 -2.44
C ILE A 138 -12.47 3.37 -2.27
N GLN A 139 -11.48 3.14 -3.11
CA GLN A 139 -10.22 3.88 -3.13
C GLN A 139 -10.48 5.38 -3.23
N LYS A 140 -11.30 5.80 -4.19
CA LYS A 140 -11.67 7.20 -4.41
C LYS A 140 -12.30 7.82 -3.16
N LYS A 141 -13.28 7.15 -2.55
CA LYS A 141 -13.95 7.63 -1.33
C LYS A 141 -12.97 7.85 -0.19
N LEU A 142 -12.03 6.93 0.02
CA LEU A 142 -11.02 7.05 1.08
C LEU A 142 -10.00 8.15 0.78
N ASN A 143 -9.58 8.32 -0.48
CA ASN A 143 -8.64 9.34 -0.90
C ASN A 143 -9.23 10.76 -0.92
N GLU A 144 -10.56 10.88 -0.98
CA GLU A 144 -11.27 12.16 -0.95
C GLU A 144 -11.92 12.46 0.42
N ARG A 145 -11.69 11.60 1.43
CA ARG A 145 -12.14 11.82 2.80
C ARG A 145 -11.19 12.75 3.54
N PRO A 146 -11.66 13.89 4.10
CA PRO A 146 -10.82 14.75 4.95
C PRO A 146 -10.24 13.99 6.14
N ARG A 147 -8.99 14.28 6.47
CA ARG A 147 -8.25 13.64 7.57
C ARG A 147 -7.79 14.70 8.58
N GLU A 148 -8.03 14.44 9.85
CA GLU A 148 -7.53 15.31 10.93
C GLU A 148 -6.01 15.46 10.87
N LYS A 149 -5.26 14.37 10.65
CA LYS A 149 -3.81 14.37 10.46
C LYS A 149 -3.33 15.35 9.36
N LEU A 150 -4.16 15.62 8.37
CA LEU A 150 -3.87 16.51 7.23
C LEU A 150 -4.53 17.89 7.39
N ASN A 151 -4.85 18.31 8.62
CA ASN A 151 -5.62 19.53 8.89
C ASN A 151 -6.94 19.57 8.08
N PHE A 152 -7.64 18.42 8.01
CA PHE A 152 -8.89 18.22 7.27
C PHE A 152 -8.79 18.36 5.74
N SER A 153 -7.56 18.42 5.20
CA SER A 153 -7.33 18.16 3.78
C SER A 153 -7.50 16.67 3.45
N THR A 154 -7.51 16.35 2.17
CA THR A 154 -7.70 14.96 1.71
C THR A 154 -6.36 14.32 1.29
N PRO A 155 -6.23 12.99 1.40
CA PRO A 155 -5.05 12.28 0.90
C PRO A 155 -4.71 12.62 -0.55
N LYS A 156 -5.71 12.70 -1.41
CA LYS A 156 -5.55 13.04 -2.81
C LYS A 156 -4.95 14.44 -3.01
N CYS A 157 -5.51 15.45 -2.34
CA CYS A 157 -5.00 16.82 -2.46
C CYS A 157 -3.55 16.92 -1.98
N GLU A 158 -3.23 16.35 -0.82
CA GLU A 158 -1.88 16.42 -0.26
C GLU A 158 -0.87 15.65 -1.10
N PHE A 159 -1.22 14.46 -1.61
CA PHE A 159 -0.35 13.67 -2.45
C PHE A 159 0.04 14.41 -3.74
N PHE A 160 -0.94 14.98 -4.45
CA PHE A 160 -0.69 15.64 -5.72
C PHE A 160 0.05 16.97 -5.60
N LYS A 161 0.13 17.58 -4.42
CA LYS A 161 1.04 18.72 -4.17
C LYS A 161 2.52 18.34 -4.31
N HIS A 162 2.86 17.06 -4.09
CA HIS A 162 4.25 16.58 -4.14
C HIS A 162 4.67 16.01 -5.50
N VAL A 163 3.71 15.59 -6.33
CA VAL A 163 4.00 14.85 -7.58
C VAL A 163 3.65 15.63 -8.85
N LEU A 164 3.08 16.81 -8.73
CA LEU A 164 2.77 17.73 -9.84
C LEU A 164 3.83 18.88 -9.92
#